data_b63b170879d72ad0c955df2bfa53fe9e
#
_entry.id   b63b170879d72ad0c955df2bfa53fe9e
#
_cell.length_a   1.000
_cell.length_b   1.000
_cell.length_c   1.000
_cell.angle_alpha   90.00
_cell.angle_beta   90.00
_cell.angle_gamma   90.00
#
_symmetry.space_group_name_H-M   'P 1'
#
loop_
_entity.id
_entity.type
_entity.pdbx_description
1 polymer ?
#
loop_
_entity_poly.entity_id
_entity_poly.type
_entity_poly.pdbx_seq_one_letter_code
_entity_poly.pdbx_strand_id
1 'polypeptide(L)'
;MGHRQYKIVFTFIVEFGDLENKSLLLAKSLRRFYKDANEYPIYAVRPRRGKEIKNSTKEQFKALDVIYLYSPVNRNWEFFDFANQVYGPALIEELIDGKAEFMVYLDADVVCLHLPTELSLPDNCLVGITPVDIGRELGNDAAIVAEDSLNITWELAYSLAGVRSIPKWNVNTKVEKLQIYPYFNSGFSIVRPEAQIFRLCRDMFEMVITKNYFRYFNYSGKLVKTQNDTKKSSLFFIDQIFLTAAILSKCSREQIQIFGNEYNFPFHFLKEIQSEPYNLEYIIFLHYHNKFYDLKWQSNVRLDSETREWLANNVPIKLEKHVSYKIRKYMRYGRTFIKWHFNAIKNKTESD
;
A
#
# COMPACT_ATOMS: atom_id res chain seq x y z
N MET A 1 -0.80 4.28 31.98
CA MET A 1 -0.66 4.55 30.53
C MET A 1 -0.68 6.05 30.36
N GLY A 2 0.36 6.65 29.75
CA GLY A 2 0.39 8.08 29.49
C GLY A 2 -0.72 8.47 28.52
N HIS A 3 -1.27 9.68 28.68
CA HIS A 3 -2.31 10.21 27.80
C HIS A 3 -1.74 10.36 26.39
N ARG A 4 -2.16 9.53 25.41
CA ARG A 4 -1.75 9.69 24.00
C ARG A 4 -2.44 10.93 23.44
N GLN A 5 -1.69 11.73 22.67
CA GLN A 5 -2.18 12.99 22.09
C GLN A 5 -3.23 12.75 20.98
N TYR A 6 -3.06 11.68 20.21
CA TYR A 6 -3.92 11.35 19.07
C TYR A 6 -4.55 9.98 19.22
N LYS A 7 -5.81 9.84 18.84
CA LYS A 7 -6.48 8.55 18.75
C LYS A 7 -6.01 7.81 17.49
N ILE A 8 -6.15 8.44 16.34
CA ILE A 8 -5.78 7.88 15.05
C ILE A 8 -5.01 8.94 14.26
N VAL A 9 -3.89 8.52 13.66
CA VAL A 9 -3.16 9.30 12.65
C VAL A 9 -3.31 8.63 11.31
N PHE A 10 -3.86 9.33 10.32
CA PHE A 10 -3.92 8.85 8.94
C PHE A 10 -2.68 9.27 8.17
N THR A 11 -2.21 8.39 7.29
CA THR A 11 -1.11 8.72 6.38
C THR A 11 -1.28 8.07 5.01
N PHE A 12 -0.85 8.79 3.99
CA PHE A 12 -0.80 8.34 2.60
C PHE A 12 0.32 9.03 1.85
N ILE A 13 0.66 8.49 0.67
CA ILE A 13 1.71 9.03 -0.17
C ILE A 13 1.14 10.02 -1.17
N VAL A 14 1.85 11.14 -1.37
CA VAL A 14 1.55 12.11 -2.43
C VAL A 14 2.78 12.38 -3.27
N GLU A 15 2.60 12.47 -4.60
CA GLU A 15 3.62 12.85 -5.56
C GLU A 15 3.01 13.67 -6.69
N PHE A 16 3.87 14.43 -7.37
CA PHE A 16 3.45 15.21 -8.52
C PHE A 16 2.75 14.36 -9.60
N GLY A 17 1.63 14.86 -10.09
CA GLY A 17 0.87 14.27 -11.20
C GLY A 17 -0.45 13.64 -10.78
N ASP A 18 -0.73 12.43 -11.23
CA ASP A 18 -2.01 11.75 -10.98
C ASP A 18 -2.25 11.47 -9.49
N LEU A 19 -1.18 11.16 -8.77
CA LEU A 19 -1.26 10.93 -7.32
C LEU A 19 -1.74 12.16 -6.53
N GLU A 20 -1.53 13.40 -7.01
CA GLU A 20 -2.07 14.59 -6.36
C GLU A 20 -3.60 14.56 -6.30
N ASN A 21 -4.25 14.23 -7.42
CA ASN A 21 -5.71 14.16 -7.49
C ASN A 21 -6.27 13.01 -6.63
N LYS A 22 -5.61 11.87 -6.65
CA LYS A 22 -5.97 10.70 -5.85
C LYS A 22 -5.85 11.00 -4.36
N SER A 23 -4.72 11.56 -3.94
CA SER A 23 -4.46 11.95 -2.55
C SER A 23 -5.46 13.02 -2.04
N LEU A 24 -5.85 13.98 -2.90
CA LEU A 24 -6.86 14.97 -2.54
C LEU A 24 -8.24 14.34 -2.38
N LEU A 25 -8.63 13.40 -3.23
CA LEU A 25 -9.89 12.67 -3.10
C LEU A 25 -9.92 11.87 -1.79
N LEU A 26 -8.85 11.16 -1.48
CA LEU A 26 -8.70 10.44 -0.21
C LEU A 26 -8.80 11.39 0.98
N ALA A 27 -8.04 12.50 0.99
CA ALA A 27 -8.07 13.50 2.06
C ALA A 27 -9.47 14.07 2.29
N LYS A 28 -10.17 14.46 1.21
CA LYS A 28 -11.55 14.96 1.28
C LYS A 28 -12.50 13.90 1.84
N SER A 29 -12.35 12.64 1.43
CA SER A 29 -13.22 11.57 1.91
C SER A 29 -13.00 11.26 3.38
N LEU A 30 -11.77 11.31 3.86
CA LEU A 30 -11.46 11.14 5.29
C LEU A 30 -12.03 12.29 6.10
N ARG A 31 -11.85 13.56 5.68
CA ARG A 31 -12.37 14.74 6.40
C ARG A 31 -13.90 14.83 6.42
N ARG A 32 -14.59 14.14 5.52
CA ARG A 32 -16.05 14.00 5.61
C ARG A 32 -16.48 13.38 6.93
N PHE A 33 -15.71 12.45 7.47
CA PHE A 33 -16.02 11.67 8.67
C PHE A 33 -15.14 12.04 9.87
N TYR A 34 -13.85 12.27 9.69
CA TYR A 34 -12.87 12.60 10.72
C TYR A 34 -12.57 14.09 10.71
N LYS A 35 -13.52 14.89 11.25
CA LYS A 35 -13.51 16.36 11.14
C LYS A 35 -12.52 17.04 12.08
N ASP A 36 -12.29 16.48 13.27
CA ASP A 36 -11.35 17.06 14.23
C ASP A 36 -9.91 16.71 13.87
N ALA A 37 -9.19 17.71 13.35
CA ALA A 37 -7.79 17.53 12.94
C ALA A 37 -6.83 17.35 14.13
N ASN A 38 -7.22 17.78 15.33
CA ASN A 38 -6.39 17.59 16.52
C ASN A 38 -6.46 16.16 17.04
N GLU A 39 -7.63 15.51 16.91
CA GLU A 39 -7.80 14.11 17.30
C GLU A 39 -7.38 13.15 16.18
N TYR A 40 -7.61 13.54 14.90
CA TYR A 40 -7.40 12.74 13.70
C TYR A 40 -6.50 13.45 12.68
N PRO A 41 -5.21 13.69 12.99
CA PRO A 41 -4.31 14.30 12.03
C PRO A 41 -4.13 13.42 10.79
N ILE A 42 -4.03 14.07 9.62
CA ILE A 42 -3.79 13.41 8.33
C ILE A 42 -2.47 13.91 7.78
N TYR A 43 -1.57 12.98 7.45
CA TYR A 43 -0.27 13.28 6.83
C TYR A 43 -0.26 12.85 5.36
N ALA A 44 -0.06 13.81 4.47
CA ALA A 44 0.26 13.59 3.06
C ALA A 44 1.78 13.61 2.90
N VAL A 45 2.40 12.44 2.75
CA VAL A 45 3.86 12.29 2.80
C VAL A 45 4.45 12.19 1.40
N ARG A 46 5.51 12.98 1.14
CA ARG A 46 6.34 12.87 -0.05
C ARG A 46 7.74 12.42 0.36
N PRO A 47 8.04 11.11 0.29
CA PRO A 47 9.24 10.55 0.91
C PRO A 47 10.47 10.52 0.00
N ARG A 48 10.37 10.96 -1.27
CA ARG A 48 11.51 10.98 -2.21
C ARG A 48 11.67 12.32 -2.92
N ARG A 49 12.84 12.53 -3.52
CA ARG A 49 13.12 13.67 -4.41
C ARG A 49 12.31 13.55 -5.71
N GLY A 50 12.14 14.65 -6.41
CA GLY A 50 11.43 14.71 -7.67
C GLY A 50 10.70 16.04 -7.84
N LYS A 51 9.80 16.11 -8.83
CA LYS A 51 9.03 17.32 -9.07
C LYS A 51 8.08 17.59 -7.90
N GLU A 52 8.05 18.85 -7.44
CA GLU A 52 7.19 19.31 -6.35
C GLU A 52 5.71 19.23 -6.77
N ILE A 53 4.83 18.95 -5.82
CA ILE A 53 3.39 19.02 -6.04
C ILE A 53 2.95 20.47 -6.30
N LYS A 54 1.81 20.65 -6.93
CA LYS A 54 1.28 21.97 -7.27
C LYS A 54 0.95 22.77 -6.01
N ASN A 55 1.16 24.10 -6.07
CA ASN A 55 0.75 24.98 -4.97
C ASN A 55 -0.75 24.87 -4.67
N SER A 56 -1.58 24.76 -5.71
CA SER A 56 -3.02 24.55 -5.55
C SER A 56 -3.37 23.27 -4.79
N THR A 57 -2.55 22.20 -4.90
CA THR A 57 -2.71 20.98 -4.11
C THR A 57 -2.35 21.22 -2.65
N LYS A 58 -1.25 21.95 -2.39
CA LYS A 58 -0.84 22.32 -1.02
C LYS A 58 -1.89 23.19 -0.33
N GLU A 59 -2.47 24.16 -1.05
CA GLU A 59 -3.54 25.01 -0.54
C GLU A 59 -4.80 24.20 -0.20
N GLN A 60 -5.17 23.24 -1.04
CA GLN A 60 -6.30 22.34 -0.74
C GLN A 60 -5.99 21.44 0.47
N PHE A 61 -4.79 20.90 0.61
CA PHE A 61 -4.40 20.17 1.81
C PHE A 61 -4.50 21.04 3.06
N LYS A 62 -4.01 22.29 2.98
CA LYS A 62 -4.12 23.25 4.10
C LYS A 62 -5.58 23.52 4.45
N ALA A 63 -6.46 23.72 3.46
CA ALA A 63 -7.89 23.94 3.69
C ALA A 63 -8.63 22.72 4.29
N LEU A 64 -8.03 21.53 4.16
CA LEU A 64 -8.51 20.28 4.75
C LEU A 64 -7.79 19.92 6.06
N ASP A 65 -7.00 20.82 6.62
CA ASP A 65 -6.12 20.53 7.77
C ASP A 65 -5.28 19.27 7.59
N VAL A 66 -4.78 19.03 6.36
CA VAL A 66 -3.87 17.94 6.04
C VAL A 66 -2.43 18.45 6.11
N ILE A 67 -1.60 17.75 6.85
CA ILE A 67 -0.19 18.08 7.03
C ILE A 67 0.59 17.53 5.83
N TYR A 68 0.99 18.42 4.91
CA TYR A 68 1.91 18.03 3.85
C TYR A 68 3.33 17.95 4.38
N LEU A 69 3.92 16.75 4.32
CA LEU A 69 5.27 16.49 4.80
C LEU A 69 6.19 16.06 3.64
N TYR A 70 7.09 16.94 3.23
CA TYR A 70 8.21 16.60 2.35
C TYR A 70 9.43 16.21 3.17
N SER A 71 9.83 14.96 3.08
CA SER A 71 11.03 14.43 3.74
C SER A 71 11.64 13.34 2.86
N PRO A 72 12.73 13.61 2.13
CA PRO A 72 13.31 12.70 1.15
C PRO A 72 14.10 11.56 1.82
N VAL A 73 13.42 10.73 2.60
CA VAL A 73 13.96 9.57 3.31
C VAL A 73 14.21 8.38 2.39
N ASN A 74 13.41 8.23 1.32
CA ASN A 74 13.64 7.25 0.28
C ASN A 74 14.74 7.74 -0.69
N ARG A 75 16.00 7.45 -0.40
CA ARG A 75 17.16 7.84 -1.23
C ARG A 75 17.64 6.70 -2.13
N ASN A 76 17.56 5.49 -1.64
CA ASN A 76 18.16 4.33 -2.30
C ASN A 76 17.18 3.64 -3.28
N TRP A 77 15.88 3.81 -3.07
CA TRP A 77 14.81 3.23 -3.87
C TRP A 77 13.99 4.26 -4.66
N GLU A 78 14.54 5.46 -4.93
CA GLU A 78 13.85 6.51 -5.68
C GLU A 78 13.34 6.05 -7.06
N PHE A 79 13.93 5.02 -7.60
CA PHE A 79 13.55 4.42 -8.88
C PHE A 79 12.31 3.53 -8.78
N PHE A 80 11.92 3.07 -7.59
CA PHE A 80 10.82 2.15 -7.38
C PHE A 80 9.66 2.85 -6.68
N ASP A 81 8.56 3.05 -7.40
CA ASP A 81 7.43 3.86 -6.93
C ASP A 81 6.82 3.28 -5.64
N PHE A 82 6.72 1.96 -5.52
CA PHE A 82 6.13 1.29 -4.36
C PHE A 82 6.99 1.38 -3.07
N ALA A 83 8.29 1.67 -3.19
CA ALA A 83 9.11 1.90 -2.01
C ALA A 83 8.60 3.10 -1.18
N ASN A 84 7.95 4.09 -1.80
CA ASN A 84 7.37 5.21 -1.07
C ASN A 84 6.28 4.78 -0.09
N GLN A 85 5.54 3.70 -0.40
CA GLN A 85 4.53 3.10 0.46
C GLN A 85 5.12 2.41 1.70
N VAL A 86 6.44 2.28 1.74
CA VAL A 86 7.21 1.78 2.89
C VAL A 86 7.87 2.91 3.65
N TYR A 87 8.62 3.77 2.94
CA TYR A 87 9.40 4.84 3.58
C TYR A 87 8.53 5.95 4.19
N GLY A 88 7.42 6.30 3.54
CA GLY A 88 6.49 7.30 4.06
C GLY A 88 5.81 6.87 5.35
N PRO A 89 5.13 5.72 5.39
CA PRO A 89 4.53 5.21 6.62
C PRO A 89 5.56 4.96 7.73
N ALA A 90 6.76 4.45 7.41
CA ALA A 90 7.82 4.27 8.39
C ALA A 90 8.25 5.59 9.06
N LEU A 91 8.32 6.67 8.29
CA LEU A 91 8.60 8.02 8.80
C LEU A 91 7.50 8.49 9.75
N ILE A 92 6.23 8.29 9.39
CA ILE A 92 5.12 8.70 10.25
C ILE A 92 5.03 7.82 11.49
N GLU A 93 5.19 6.50 11.36
CA GLU A 93 5.22 5.57 12.49
C GLU A 93 6.28 6.01 13.54
N GLU A 94 7.47 6.43 13.08
CA GLU A 94 8.55 6.94 13.94
C GLU A 94 8.18 8.30 14.57
N LEU A 95 7.56 9.20 13.81
CA LEU A 95 7.19 10.55 14.28
C LEU A 95 6.13 10.53 15.38
N ILE A 96 5.20 9.58 15.32
CA ILE A 96 4.02 9.49 16.21
C ILE A 96 4.15 8.40 17.29
N ASP A 97 5.27 7.70 17.35
CA ASP A 97 5.52 6.69 18.38
C ASP A 97 5.38 7.31 19.77
N GLY A 98 4.60 6.66 20.65
CA GLY A 98 4.22 7.17 21.97
C GLY A 98 3.22 8.33 21.97
N LYS A 99 2.84 8.89 20.80
CA LYS A 99 1.91 10.03 20.70
C LYS A 99 0.53 9.63 20.18
N ALA A 100 0.44 8.61 19.34
CA ALA A 100 -0.82 8.14 18.79
C ALA A 100 -1.14 6.72 19.26
N GLU A 101 -2.43 6.41 19.32
CA GLU A 101 -2.87 5.04 19.61
C GLU A 101 -2.75 4.17 18.39
N PHE A 102 -3.17 4.70 17.23
CA PHE A 102 -3.12 4.00 15.96
C PHE A 102 -2.56 4.88 14.85
N MET A 103 -1.88 4.24 13.92
CA MET A 103 -1.59 4.78 12.59
C MET A 103 -2.39 4.00 11.56
N VAL A 104 -3.11 4.70 10.68
CA VAL A 104 -3.81 4.13 9.53
C VAL A 104 -3.10 4.56 8.26
N TYR A 105 -2.53 3.60 7.56
CA TYR A 105 -2.00 3.81 6.23
C TYR A 105 -3.04 3.44 5.18
N LEU A 106 -3.16 4.28 4.15
CA LEU A 106 -4.03 4.09 3.00
C LEU A 106 -3.28 4.41 1.71
N ASP A 107 -3.45 3.58 0.68
CA ASP A 107 -3.00 3.93 -0.66
C ASP A 107 -3.74 5.17 -1.16
N ALA A 108 -3.05 6.03 -1.92
CA ALA A 108 -3.63 7.29 -2.40
C ALA A 108 -4.86 7.11 -3.31
N ASP A 109 -5.04 5.92 -3.88
CA ASP A 109 -6.21 5.55 -4.70
C ASP A 109 -7.26 4.73 -3.94
N VAL A 110 -7.32 4.95 -2.65
CA VAL A 110 -8.42 4.56 -1.77
C VAL A 110 -9.36 5.75 -1.55
N VAL A 111 -10.64 5.51 -1.37
CA VAL A 111 -11.64 6.49 -0.95
C VAL A 111 -12.46 5.94 0.21
N CYS A 112 -12.68 6.76 1.23
CA CYS A 112 -13.57 6.44 2.34
C CYS A 112 -15.02 6.73 1.92
N LEU A 113 -15.86 5.69 1.81
CA LEU A 113 -17.27 5.83 1.42
C LEU A 113 -18.18 6.03 2.63
N HIS A 114 -17.90 5.31 3.72
CA HIS A 114 -18.69 5.31 4.93
C HIS A 114 -17.81 5.46 6.18
N LEU A 115 -18.40 5.99 7.25
CA LEU A 115 -17.71 6.05 8.54
C LEU A 115 -17.48 4.62 9.04
N PRO A 116 -16.25 4.23 9.32
CA PRO A 116 -16.00 2.97 10.02
C PRO A 116 -16.68 2.98 11.37
N THR A 117 -17.48 1.97 11.68
CA THR A 117 -18.09 1.81 12.99
C THR A 117 -17.02 1.66 14.07
N GLU A 118 -15.92 1.00 13.73
CA GLU A 118 -14.75 0.87 14.61
C GLU A 118 -13.46 0.83 13.77
N LEU A 119 -12.76 1.95 13.67
CA LEU A 119 -11.38 1.98 13.18
C LEU A 119 -10.42 1.90 14.38
N SER A 120 -10.47 0.78 15.08
CA SER A 120 -9.68 0.47 16.27
C SER A 120 -9.23 -0.99 16.23
N LEU A 121 -8.25 -1.32 17.03
CA LEU A 121 -7.81 -2.71 17.22
C LEU A 121 -8.16 -3.16 18.64
N PRO A 122 -8.51 -4.44 18.82
CA PRO A 122 -8.55 -5.05 20.15
C PRO A 122 -7.25 -4.79 20.93
N ASP A 123 -7.34 -4.75 22.27
CA ASP A 123 -6.19 -4.39 23.12
C ASP A 123 -4.97 -5.31 22.90
N ASN A 124 -5.20 -6.58 22.61
CA ASN A 124 -4.14 -7.54 22.32
C ASN A 124 -3.61 -7.47 20.88
N CYS A 125 -4.26 -6.74 19.97
CA CYS A 125 -3.84 -6.64 18.58
C CYS A 125 -2.88 -5.47 18.36
N LEU A 126 -1.83 -5.72 17.59
CA LEU A 126 -0.82 -4.74 17.19
C LEU A 126 -1.03 -4.24 15.76
N VAL A 127 -1.64 -5.06 14.91
CA VAL A 127 -1.88 -4.75 13.50
C VAL A 127 -3.25 -5.23 13.06
N GLY A 128 -3.91 -4.43 12.23
CA GLY A 128 -5.11 -4.78 11.50
C GLY A 128 -4.85 -4.61 9.99
N ILE A 129 -5.19 -5.62 9.19
CA ILE A 129 -4.83 -5.66 7.78
C ILE A 129 -5.79 -6.54 6.99
N THR A 130 -5.80 -6.41 5.67
CA THR A 130 -6.60 -7.25 4.79
C THR A 130 -5.72 -8.26 4.04
N PRO A 131 -6.22 -9.47 3.75
CA PRO A 131 -5.53 -10.39 2.84
C PRO A 131 -5.39 -9.80 1.44
N VAL A 132 -4.48 -10.34 0.63
CA VAL A 132 -4.39 -10.00 -0.79
C VAL A 132 -5.65 -10.38 -1.55
N ASP A 133 -5.87 -9.74 -2.69
CA ASP A 133 -7.07 -9.92 -3.49
C ASP A 133 -7.08 -11.28 -4.19
N ILE A 134 -5.97 -11.64 -4.82
CA ILE A 134 -5.77 -12.90 -5.54
C ILE A 134 -4.43 -13.54 -5.20
N GLY A 135 -4.38 -14.87 -5.18
CA GLY A 135 -3.16 -15.63 -4.85
C GLY A 135 -2.15 -15.70 -6.00
N ARG A 136 -2.60 -15.57 -7.25
CA ARG A 136 -1.77 -15.84 -8.45
C ARG A 136 -0.77 -14.76 -8.81
N GLU A 137 -0.93 -13.52 -8.33
CA GLU A 137 -0.10 -12.39 -8.75
C GLU A 137 1.35 -12.48 -8.31
N LEU A 138 1.71 -13.44 -7.48
CA LEU A 138 3.03 -13.51 -6.85
C LEU A 138 3.91 -14.64 -7.29
N GLY A 139 3.48 -15.44 -8.25
CA GLY A 139 4.23 -16.66 -8.57
C GLY A 139 4.31 -17.63 -7.38
N ASN A 140 3.69 -17.31 -6.27
CA ASN A 140 3.34 -18.23 -5.22
C ASN A 140 1.92 -18.70 -5.50
N ASP A 141 1.80 -19.75 -6.25
CA ASP A 141 0.71 -20.67 -5.98
C ASP A 141 0.92 -21.13 -4.53
N ALA A 142 0.39 -20.36 -3.58
CA ALA A 142 0.45 -20.74 -2.18
C ALA A 142 -0.31 -22.03 -1.92
N ALA A 143 -1.21 -22.42 -2.84
CA ALA A 143 -1.78 -23.76 -2.94
C ALA A 143 -0.73 -24.81 -3.42
N ILE A 144 0.39 -24.40 -4.00
CA ILE A 144 1.48 -25.27 -4.50
C ILE A 144 2.70 -25.22 -3.59
N VAL A 145 2.70 -24.40 -2.56
CA VAL A 145 3.63 -24.61 -1.43
C VAL A 145 3.09 -25.78 -0.57
N ALA A 146 2.62 -26.81 -1.24
CA ALA A 146 2.66 -28.15 -0.70
C ALA A 146 4.14 -28.46 -0.53
N GLU A 147 4.54 -28.59 0.74
CA GLU A 147 5.80 -29.15 1.13
C GLU A 147 7.05 -28.29 0.91
N ASP A 148 7.34 -27.42 1.88
CA ASP A 148 8.69 -26.98 2.28
C ASP A 148 9.55 -26.13 1.30
N SER A 149 9.08 -25.70 0.14
CA SER A 149 9.85 -24.80 -0.72
C SER A 149 9.18 -23.45 -0.90
N LEU A 150 9.61 -22.45 -0.14
CA LEU A 150 9.26 -21.06 -0.39
C LEU A 150 9.90 -20.56 -1.69
N ASN A 151 9.19 -19.65 -2.38
CA ASN A 151 9.81 -18.83 -3.40
C ASN A 151 10.96 -18.01 -2.79
N ILE A 152 12.05 -17.83 -3.55
CA ILE A 152 13.27 -17.13 -3.11
C ILE A 152 12.99 -15.73 -2.55
N THR A 153 11.92 -15.03 -2.98
CA THR A 153 11.54 -13.72 -2.41
C THR A 153 11.00 -13.88 -1.00
N TRP A 154 10.19 -14.89 -0.74
CA TRP A 154 9.67 -15.16 0.58
C TRP A 154 10.75 -15.64 1.53
N GLU A 155 11.67 -16.50 1.07
CA GLU A 155 12.84 -16.92 1.85
C GLU A 155 13.69 -15.71 2.26
N LEU A 156 13.96 -14.81 1.30
CA LEU A 156 14.69 -13.58 1.57
C LEU A 156 13.93 -12.68 2.54
N ALA A 157 12.62 -12.46 2.32
CA ALA A 157 11.81 -11.62 3.17
C ALA A 157 11.78 -12.13 4.62
N TYR A 158 11.57 -13.41 4.81
CA TYR A 158 11.57 -14.03 6.14
C TYR A 158 12.96 -13.96 6.80
N SER A 159 14.02 -14.21 6.04
CA SER A 159 15.39 -14.08 6.54
C SER A 159 15.71 -12.66 6.97
N LEU A 160 15.34 -11.65 6.18
CA LEU A 160 15.55 -10.24 6.50
C LEU A 160 14.73 -9.76 7.70
N ALA A 161 13.51 -10.24 7.82
CA ALA A 161 12.61 -9.93 8.94
C ALA A 161 12.96 -10.70 10.22
N GLY A 162 13.79 -11.75 10.14
CA GLY A 162 14.09 -12.64 11.28
C GLY A 162 12.96 -13.61 11.61
N VAL A 163 12.09 -13.93 10.65
CA VAL A 163 11.06 -14.96 10.81
C VAL A 163 11.72 -16.33 10.79
N ARG A 164 11.60 -17.07 11.90
CA ARG A 164 12.34 -18.33 12.10
C ARG A 164 11.66 -19.56 11.49
N SER A 165 10.35 -19.49 11.28
CA SER A 165 9.57 -20.59 10.73
C SER A 165 8.40 -20.07 9.90
N ILE A 166 8.04 -20.78 8.85
CA ILE A 166 6.85 -20.49 8.05
C ILE A 166 5.61 -20.55 8.94
N PRO A 167 4.74 -19.55 8.93
CA PRO A 167 3.50 -19.56 9.70
C PRO A 167 2.61 -20.74 9.32
N LYS A 168 2.16 -21.51 10.29
CA LYS A 168 1.28 -22.70 10.09
C LYS A 168 -0.21 -22.35 10.13
N TRP A 169 -0.60 -21.14 9.74
CA TRP A 169 -1.99 -20.74 9.66
C TRP A 169 -2.25 -20.06 8.31
N ASN A 170 -3.50 -19.96 7.92
CA ASN A 170 -3.88 -19.51 6.57
C ASN A 170 -4.81 -18.29 6.62
N VAL A 171 -4.84 -17.55 5.52
CA VAL A 171 -5.83 -16.54 5.20
C VAL A 171 -6.52 -16.90 3.88
N ASN A 172 -7.74 -16.38 3.67
CA ASN A 172 -8.43 -16.51 2.39
C ASN A 172 -8.19 -15.25 1.55
N THR A 173 -7.82 -15.40 0.29
CA THR A 173 -7.78 -14.26 -0.66
C THR A 173 -9.17 -13.63 -0.80
N LYS A 174 -9.21 -12.30 -1.06
CA LYS A 174 -10.50 -11.58 -1.07
C LYS A 174 -11.40 -11.94 -2.25
N VAL A 175 -10.84 -12.20 -3.41
CA VAL A 175 -11.57 -12.47 -4.66
C VAL A 175 -11.75 -13.97 -4.89
N GLU A 176 -10.64 -14.69 -5.00
CA GLU A 176 -10.64 -16.11 -5.36
C GLU A 176 -11.05 -17.02 -4.20
N LYS A 177 -11.07 -16.53 -2.96
CA LYS A 177 -11.30 -17.30 -1.73
C LYS A 177 -10.33 -18.46 -1.54
N LEU A 178 -9.16 -18.37 -2.14
CA LEU A 178 -8.09 -19.35 -1.98
C LEU A 178 -7.51 -19.28 -0.58
N GLN A 179 -7.31 -20.43 0.03
CA GLN A 179 -6.61 -20.56 1.30
C GLN A 179 -5.11 -20.55 1.04
N ILE A 180 -4.42 -19.54 1.60
CA ILE A 180 -3.00 -19.31 1.41
C ILE A 180 -2.31 -19.07 2.75
N TYR A 181 -0.98 -19.24 2.81
CA TYR A 181 -0.20 -18.73 3.94
C TYR A 181 -0.42 -17.23 4.10
N PRO A 182 -0.19 -16.65 5.31
CA PRO A 182 -0.40 -15.23 5.53
C PRO A 182 0.29 -14.40 4.48
N TYR A 183 -0.51 -13.65 3.74
CA TYR A 183 -0.07 -12.67 2.77
C TYR A 183 -1.09 -11.54 2.70
N PHE A 184 -0.61 -10.31 2.92
CA PHE A 184 -1.44 -9.16 3.18
C PHE A 184 -1.28 -8.09 2.10
N ASN A 185 -2.39 -7.39 1.82
CA ASN A 185 -2.41 -6.27 0.89
C ASN A 185 -1.89 -5.00 1.57
N SER A 186 -0.98 -4.27 0.93
CA SER A 186 -0.37 -3.06 1.46
C SER A 186 -1.25 -1.80 1.35
N GLY A 187 -2.38 -1.85 0.64
CA GLY A 187 -3.21 -0.68 0.36
C GLY A 187 -4.02 -0.15 1.55
N PHE A 188 -4.16 -0.94 2.62
CA PHE A 188 -4.77 -0.55 3.89
C PHE A 188 -4.12 -1.30 5.04
N SER A 189 -3.76 -0.57 6.08
CA SER A 189 -3.38 -1.15 7.36
C SER A 189 -3.65 -0.19 8.52
N ILE A 190 -3.95 -0.73 9.69
CA ILE A 190 -3.95 -0.04 10.96
C ILE A 190 -2.92 -0.69 11.86
N VAL A 191 -2.01 0.09 12.44
CA VAL A 191 -0.95 -0.42 13.32
C VAL A 191 -0.86 0.38 14.61
N ARG A 192 -0.44 -0.25 15.68
CA ARG A 192 0.06 0.46 16.86
C ARG A 192 1.50 0.90 16.57
N PRO A 193 1.86 2.20 16.66
CA PRO A 193 3.17 2.70 16.26
C PRO A 193 4.34 2.02 16.99
N GLU A 194 4.13 1.62 18.23
CA GLU A 194 5.12 0.88 19.05
C GLU A 194 5.47 -0.52 18.50
N ALA A 195 4.65 -1.09 17.62
CA ALA A 195 4.94 -2.37 16.97
C ALA A 195 6.06 -2.28 15.94
N GLN A 196 6.36 -1.07 15.42
CA GLN A 196 7.46 -0.79 14.49
C GLN A 196 7.40 -1.63 13.20
N ILE A 197 6.21 -1.80 12.66
CA ILE A 197 5.98 -2.66 11.48
C ILE A 197 6.58 -2.03 10.22
N PHE A 198 6.24 -0.77 9.94
CA PHE A 198 6.76 -0.07 8.76
C PHE A 198 8.24 0.27 8.90
N ARG A 199 8.72 0.55 10.11
CA ARG A 199 10.15 0.75 10.37
C ARG A 199 10.95 -0.50 10.03
N LEU A 200 10.52 -1.69 10.47
CA LEU A 200 11.16 -2.95 10.09
C LEU A 200 11.09 -3.19 8.58
N CYS A 201 9.95 -2.93 7.95
CA CYS A 201 9.79 -3.06 6.49
C CYS A 201 10.80 -2.15 5.75
N ARG A 202 10.96 -0.89 6.14
CA ARG A 202 11.98 0.05 5.62
C ARG A 202 13.39 -0.52 5.78
N ASP A 203 13.71 -1.02 6.95
CA ASP A 203 15.05 -1.55 7.25
C ASP A 203 15.37 -2.78 6.39
N MET A 204 14.36 -3.61 6.07
CA MET A 204 14.51 -4.71 5.11
C MET A 204 14.82 -4.19 3.69
N PHE A 205 14.16 -3.11 3.24
CA PHE A 205 14.49 -2.46 1.97
C PHE A 205 15.93 -1.96 1.95
N GLU A 206 16.41 -1.33 3.02
CA GLU A 206 17.79 -0.88 3.14
C GLU A 206 18.77 -2.07 3.14
N MET A 207 18.43 -3.18 3.79
CA MET A 207 19.27 -4.38 3.78
C MET A 207 19.40 -5.01 2.38
N VAL A 208 18.38 -4.92 1.53
CA VAL A 208 18.48 -5.38 0.12
C VAL A 208 19.58 -4.62 -0.62
N ILE A 209 19.69 -3.31 -0.39
CA ILE A 209 20.74 -2.46 -0.97
C ILE A 209 22.10 -2.81 -0.39
N THR A 210 22.23 -2.70 0.94
CA THR A 210 23.52 -2.81 1.64
C THR A 210 24.16 -4.19 1.51
N LYS A 211 23.34 -5.24 1.39
CA LYS A 211 23.80 -6.63 1.21
C LYS A 211 23.81 -7.10 -0.25
N ASN A 212 23.58 -6.17 -1.20
CA ASN A 212 23.58 -6.45 -2.65
C ASN A 212 22.62 -7.59 -3.06
N TYR A 213 21.42 -7.65 -2.46
CA TYR A 213 20.42 -8.67 -2.78
C TYR A 213 19.62 -8.36 -4.06
N PHE A 214 19.89 -7.24 -4.75
CA PHE A 214 19.27 -6.91 -6.04
C PHE A 214 19.40 -7.99 -7.10
N ARG A 215 20.47 -8.78 -7.06
CA ARG A 215 20.71 -9.90 -7.97
C ARG A 215 19.59 -10.96 -7.97
N TYR A 216 18.78 -10.98 -6.93
CA TYR A 216 17.67 -11.94 -6.79
C TYR A 216 16.35 -11.44 -7.38
N PHE A 217 16.30 -10.21 -7.88
CA PHE A 217 15.08 -9.62 -8.39
C PHE A 217 15.15 -9.31 -9.88
N ASN A 218 14.03 -9.51 -10.57
CA ASN A 218 13.78 -9.03 -11.93
C ASN A 218 12.88 -7.80 -11.87
N TYR A 219 13.26 -6.76 -12.59
CA TYR A 219 12.43 -5.54 -12.75
C TYR A 219 11.38 -5.70 -13.86
N SER A 220 10.99 -6.87 -14.25
CA SER A 220 9.89 -7.01 -15.20
C SER A 220 8.58 -6.94 -14.42
N GLY A 221 7.81 -5.88 -14.62
CA GLY A 221 6.43 -5.76 -14.09
C GLY A 221 5.44 -6.75 -14.73
N LYS A 222 5.95 -7.80 -15.34
CA LYS A 222 5.25 -8.99 -15.80
C LYS A 222 5.95 -10.19 -15.18
N LEU A 223 5.19 -11.09 -14.63
CA LEU A 223 5.61 -12.45 -14.31
C LEU A 223 6.19 -13.05 -15.61
N VAL A 224 7.50 -12.95 -15.78
CA VAL A 224 8.17 -13.60 -16.90
C VAL A 224 8.30 -15.06 -16.50
N LYS A 225 7.37 -15.88 -16.96
CA LYS A 225 7.57 -17.32 -17.07
C LYS A 225 8.64 -17.56 -18.14
N THR A 226 9.90 -17.38 -17.82
CA THR A 226 10.98 -17.93 -18.60
C THR A 226 11.32 -19.29 -18.01
N GLN A 227 11.16 -20.34 -18.80
CA GLN A 227 11.42 -21.73 -18.42
C GLN A 227 12.83 -22.01 -17.85
N ASN A 228 13.74 -21.05 -17.92
CA ASN A 228 15.14 -21.20 -17.49
C ASN A 228 15.59 -20.25 -16.39
N ASP A 229 14.74 -19.34 -15.87
CA ASP A 229 15.13 -18.35 -14.85
C ASP A 229 14.29 -18.51 -13.56
N THR A 230 14.31 -19.72 -13.00
CA THR A 230 13.57 -20.12 -11.79
C THR A 230 14.03 -19.43 -10.50
N LYS A 231 15.04 -18.54 -10.58
CA LYS A 231 15.70 -17.96 -9.40
C LYS A 231 15.51 -16.46 -9.20
N LYS A 232 14.73 -15.77 -10.07
CA LYS A 232 14.55 -14.31 -9.91
C LYS A 232 13.09 -13.95 -9.75
N SER A 233 12.78 -13.22 -8.69
CA SER A 233 11.43 -12.76 -8.34
C SER A 233 11.15 -11.37 -8.88
N SER A 234 9.86 -11.07 -9.10
CA SER A 234 9.42 -9.73 -9.49
C SER A 234 9.55 -8.76 -8.31
N LEU A 235 10.07 -7.55 -8.57
CA LEU A 235 10.05 -6.46 -7.58
C LEU A 235 8.63 -5.90 -7.37
N PHE A 236 7.68 -6.22 -8.22
CA PHE A 236 6.41 -5.51 -8.28
C PHE A 236 5.62 -5.52 -6.97
N PHE A 237 5.66 -6.62 -6.22
CA PHE A 237 4.94 -6.78 -4.95
C PHE A 237 5.88 -6.91 -3.73
N ILE A 238 7.14 -6.48 -3.85
CA ILE A 238 8.11 -6.63 -2.76
C ILE A 238 7.69 -5.85 -1.50
N ASP A 239 7.00 -4.73 -1.66
CA ASP A 239 6.46 -3.93 -0.57
C ASP A 239 5.45 -4.73 0.27
N GLN A 240 4.51 -5.43 -0.38
CA GLN A 240 3.52 -6.27 0.30
C GLN A 240 4.16 -7.50 0.96
N ILE A 241 5.11 -8.15 0.27
CA ILE A 241 5.83 -9.31 0.80
C ILE A 241 6.63 -8.91 2.04
N PHE A 242 7.37 -7.80 1.97
CA PHE A 242 8.18 -7.33 3.09
C PHE A 242 7.31 -6.82 4.25
N LEU A 243 6.21 -6.13 3.96
CA LEU A 243 5.23 -5.75 4.98
C LEU A 243 4.67 -7.00 5.69
N THR A 244 4.30 -8.02 4.93
CA THR A 244 3.83 -9.28 5.50
C THR A 244 4.89 -9.93 6.39
N ALA A 245 6.13 -10.03 5.92
CA ALA A 245 7.23 -10.61 6.70
C ALA A 245 7.52 -9.79 7.98
N ALA A 246 7.45 -8.46 7.90
CA ALA A 246 7.60 -7.58 9.06
C ALA A 246 6.49 -7.82 10.10
N ILE A 247 5.23 -7.94 9.66
CA ILE A 247 4.11 -8.27 10.55
C ILE A 247 4.33 -9.63 11.23
N LEU A 248 4.67 -10.66 10.46
CA LEU A 248 4.88 -12.00 10.98
C LEU A 248 6.11 -12.13 11.90
N SER A 249 7.07 -11.22 11.77
CA SER A 249 8.22 -11.13 12.68
C SER A 249 7.86 -10.49 14.03
N LYS A 250 6.94 -9.51 14.01
CA LYS A 250 6.61 -8.69 15.18
C LYS A 250 5.38 -9.17 15.95
N CYS A 251 4.49 -9.92 15.28
CA CYS A 251 3.17 -10.25 15.79
C CYS A 251 2.93 -11.77 15.78
N SER A 252 2.38 -12.28 16.88
CA SER A 252 1.72 -13.59 16.86
C SER A 252 0.39 -13.53 16.10
N ARG A 253 -0.22 -14.68 15.80
CA ARG A 253 -1.52 -14.71 15.08
C ARG A 253 -2.61 -13.94 15.83
N GLU A 254 -2.63 -14.02 17.13
CA GLU A 254 -3.64 -13.39 18.02
C GLU A 254 -3.47 -11.86 18.09
N GLN A 255 -2.32 -11.35 17.69
CA GLN A 255 -2.03 -9.91 17.62
C GLN A 255 -2.35 -9.31 16.26
N ILE A 256 -2.86 -10.11 15.31
CA ILE A 256 -3.20 -9.69 13.95
C ILE A 256 -4.72 -9.75 13.76
N GLN A 257 -5.36 -8.59 13.61
CA GLN A 257 -6.74 -8.48 13.20
C GLN A 257 -6.84 -8.58 11.69
N ILE A 258 -7.58 -9.56 11.19
CA ILE A 258 -7.88 -9.66 9.75
C ILE A 258 -9.21 -8.97 9.48
N PHE A 259 -9.18 -7.91 8.67
CA PHE A 259 -10.38 -7.21 8.24
C PHE A 259 -11.04 -7.86 7.04
N GLY A 260 -12.34 -7.69 6.92
CA GLY A 260 -13.15 -8.20 5.81
C GLY A 260 -13.06 -7.37 4.52
N ASN A 261 -13.95 -7.68 3.58
CA ASN A 261 -13.97 -7.03 2.27
C ASN A 261 -14.45 -5.57 2.32
N GLU A 262 -15.09 -5.13 3.40
CA GLU A 262 -15.50 -3.74 3.61
C GLU A 262 -14.32 -2.77 3.75
N TYR A 263 -13.15 -3.30 4.13
CA TYR A 263 -11.89 -2.56 4.18
C TYR A 263 -11.01 -2.90 2.97
N ASN A 264 -10.51 -1.87 2.30
CA ASN A 264 -9.65 -2.01 1.10
C ASN A 264 -10.30 -2.86 -0.01
N PHE A 265 -11.58 -2.59 -0.31
CA PHE A 265 -12.34 -3.34 -1.31
C PHE A 265 -11.77 -3.12 -2.72
N PRO A 266 -11.36 -4.18 -3.44
CA PRO A 266 -10.69 -4.05 -4.73
C PRO A 266 -11.71 -3.80 -5.86
N PHE A 267 -11.99 -2.54 -6.15
CA PHE A 267 -13.02 -2.15 -7.12
C PHE A 267 -12.77 -2.68 -8.54
N HIS A 268 -11.52 -2.96 -8.88
CA HIS A 268 -11.17 -3.51 -10.20
C HIS A 268 -11.58 -4.98 -10.39
N PHE A 269 -11.83 -5.71 -9.28
CA PHE A 269 -12.36 -7.08 -9.26
C PHE A 269 -13.87 -7.14 -8.91
N LEU A 270 -14.59 -6.03 -9.10
CA LEU A 270 -16.00 -5.95 -8.70
C LEU A 270 -16.86 -7.06 -9.32
N LYS A 271 -16.64 -7.35 -10.60
CA LYS A 271 -17.37 -8.38 -11.36
C LYS A 271 -17.12 -9.80 -10.88
N GLU A 272 -15.94 -10.05 -10.36
CA GLU A 272 -15.51 -11.34 -9.83
C GLU A 272 -16.05 -11.59 -8.42
N ILE A 273 -16.37 -10.50 -7.68
CA ILE A 273 -16.82 -10.58 -6.28
C ILE A 273 -18.34 -10.58 -6.17
N GLN A 274 -19.02 -9.84 -7.03
CA GLN A 274 -20.47 -9.61 -6.96
C GLN A 274 -21.12 -9.72 -8.34
N SER A 275 -22.41 -10.06 -8.35
CA SER A 275 -23.29 -9.89 -9.52
C SER A 275 -23.90 -8.49 -9.56
N GLU A 276 -24.28 -8.02 -10.75
CA GLU A 276 -24.98 -6.74 -10.91
C GLU A 276 -26.39 -6.76 -10.31
N PRO A 277 -26.90 -5.65 -9.74
CA PRO A 277 -26.20 -4.39 -9.48
C PRO A 277 -25.23 -4.51 -8.28
N TYR A 278 -24.05 -3.97 -8.43
CA TYR A 278 -23.00 -4.06 -7.41
C TYR A 278 -23.32 -3.22 -6.19
N ASN A 279 -23.31 -3.83 -5.00
CA ASN A 279 -23.61 -3.14 -3.75
C ASN A 279 -22.33 -2.63 -3.07
N LEU A 280 -22.20 -1.30 -2.95
CA LEU A 280 -21.10 -0.64 -2.26
C LEU A 280 -21.53 0.05 -0.95
N GLU A 281 -22.80 -0.09 -0.53
CA GLU A 281 -23.35 0.57 0.66
C GLU A 281 -22.69 0.13 1.98
N TYR A 282 -22.07 -1.05 2.00
CA TYR A 282 -21.36 -1.57 3.17
C TYR A 282 -19.82 -1.37 3.08
N ILE A 283 -19.32 -0.84 1.96
CA ILE A 283 -17.88 -0.64 1.77
C ILE A 283 -17.42 0.61 2.50
N ILE A 284 -16.44 0.46 3.36
CA ILE A 284 -15.83 1.55 4.12
C ILE A 284 -14.71 2.19 3.31
N PHE A 285 -13.72 1.39 2.90
CA PHE A 285 -12.61 1.85 2.07
C PHE A 285 -12.62 1.14 0.72
N LEU A 286 -12.86 1.91 -0.34
CA LEU A 286 -12.88 1.44 -1.72
C LEU A 286 -11.53 1.71 -2.38
N HIS A 287 -10.80 0.67 -2.77
CA HIS A 287 -9.56 0.76 -3.52
C HIS A 287 -9.88 0.78 -5.02
N TYR A 288 -9.99 1.97 -5.59
CA TYR A 288 -10.56 2.15 -6.93
C TYR A 288 -9.53 2.10 -8.06
N HIS A 289 -8.22 2.15 -7.77
CA HIS A 289 -7.15 2.19 -8.76
C HIS A 289 -7.36 3.28 -9.83
N ASN A 290 -7.76 2.87 -11.04
CA ASN A 290 -8.07 3.78 -12.15
C ASN A 290 -9.54 3.66 -12.61
N LYS A 291 -10.40 2.96 -11.87
CA LYS A 291 -11.79 2.70 -12.29
C LYS A 291 -12.66 3.96 -12.33
N PHE A 292 -12.35 4.95 -11.52
CA PHE A 292 -13.08 6.23 -11.56
C PHE A 292 -12.84 7.05 -12.84
N TYR A 293 -11.85 6.68 -13.65
CA TYR A 293 -11.68 7.26 -14.99
C TYR A 293 -12.62 6.66 -16.04
N ASP A 294 -13.33 5.58 -15.72
CA ASP A 294 -14.41 5.06 -16.54
C ASP A 294 -15.70 5.78 -16.16
N LEU A 295 -16.23 6.61 -17.06
CA LEU A 295 -17.46 7.41 -16.84
C LEU A 295 -18.70 6.54 -16.55
N LYS A 296 -18.65 5.25 -16.88
CA LYS A 296 -19.76 4.31 -16.68
C LYS A 296 -19.74 3.62 -15.32
N TRP A 297 -18.73 3.88 -14.47
CA TRP A 297 -18.61 3.19 -13.19
C TRP A 297 -19.86 3.36 -12.29
N GLN A 298 -20.54 4.52 -12.40
CA GLN A 298 -21.73 4.83 -11.59
C GLN A 298 -23.00 4.07 -11.99
N SER A 299 -23.09 3.58 -13.24
CA SER A 299 -24.34 3.09 -13.81
C SER A 299 -24.82 1.79 -13.16
N ASN A 300 -23.91 0.97 -12.66
CA ASN A 300 -24.20 -0.38 -12.17
C ASN A 300 -23.87 -0.58 -10.69
N VAL A 301 -23.60 0.50 -9.95
CA VAL A 301 -23.30 0.43 -8.52
C VAL A 301 -24.47 0.93 -7.68
N ARG A 302 -24.77 0.24 -6.59
CA ARG A 302 -25.70 0.70 -5.56
C ARG A 302 -24.90 1.42 -4.49
N LEU A 303 -25.26 2.68 -4.26
CA LEU A 303 -24.73 3.57 -3.24
C LEU A 303 -25.90 4.38 -2.68
N ASP A 304 -25.83 4.78 -1.43
CA ASP A 304 -26.74 5.75 -0.88
C ASP A 304 -26.63 7.10 -1.65
N SER A 305 -27.70 7.89 -1.60
CA SER A 305 -27.80 9.13 -2.39
C SER A 305 -26.74 10.15 -2.02
N GLU A 306 -26.43 10.30 -0.73
CA GLU A 306 -25.45 11.25 -0.22
C GLU A 306 -24.04 10.92 -0.70
N THR A 307 -23.62 9.65 -0.55
CA THR A 307 -22.29 9.19 -1.01
C THR A 307 -22.15 9.27 -2.52
N ARG A 308 -23.22 8.94 -3.27
CA ARG A 308 -23.24 9.06 -4.73
C ARG A 308 -23.06 10.51 -5.17
N GLU A 309 -23.81 11.45 -4.59
CA GLU A 309 -23.70 12.87 -4.89
C GLU A 309 -22.32 13.41 -4.54
N TRP A 310 -21.80 13.04 -3.37
CA TRP A 310 -20.48 13.45 -2.94
C TRP A 310 -19.39 12.98 -3.92
N LEU A 311 -19.43 11.72 -4.34
CA LEU A 311 -18.49 11.17 -5.34
C LEU A 311 -18.62 11.91 -6.68
N ALA A 312 -19.84 12.15 -7.16
CA ALA A 312 -20.08 12.87 -8.41
C ALA A 312 -19.44 14.28 -8.39
N ASN A 313 -19.45 14.96 -7.24
CA ASN A 313 -18.89 16.28 -7.07
C ASN A 313 -17.36 16.30 -6.82
N ASN A 314 -16.76 15.20 -6.36
CA ASN A 314 -15.37 15.17 -5.91
C ASN A 314 -14.44 14.30 -6.75
N VAL A 315 -14.97 13.29 -7.45
CA VAL A 315 -14.14 12.45 -8.34
C VAL A 315 -13.64 13.32 -9.49
N PRO A 316 -12.33 13.45 -9.67
CA PRO A 316 -11.77 14.30 -10.72
C PRO A 316 -12.10 13.73 -12.10
N ILE A 317 -13.09 14.33 -12.79
CA ILE A 317 -13.44 14.03 -14.18
C ILE A 317 -12.45 14.74 -15.10
N LYS A 318 -11.17 14.44 -15.02
CA LYS A 318 -10.24 14.84 -16.07
C LYS A 318 -9.69 13.58 -16.72
N LEU A 319 -10.33 13.19 -17.81
CA LEU A 319 -9.74 12.46 -18.91
C LEU A 319 -8.50 13.25 -19.43
N GLU A 320 -7.43 13.33 -18.67
CA GLU A 320 -6.14 13.58 -19.27
C GLU A 320 -5.88 12.39 -20.18
N LYS A 321 -5.86 12.68 -21.47
CA LYS A 321 -5.80 11.72 -22.58
C LYS A 321 -4.95 10.51 -22.20
N HIS A 322 -5.60 9.39 -22.06
CA HIS A 322 -5.05 8.08 -21.66
C HIS A 322 -3.76 7.67 -22.43
N VAL A 323 -3.55 8.25 -23.61
CA VAL A 323 -2.35 8.08 -24.46
C VAL A 323 -1.12 8.73 -23.84
N SER A 324 -1.23 9.95 -23.31
CA SER A 324 -0.08 10.66 -22.72
C SER A 324 0.37 10.05 -21.39
N TYR A 325 -0.55 9.45 -20.64
CA TYR A 325 -0.25 8.70 -19.43
C TYR A 325 0.51 7.40 -19.73
N LYS A 326 0.04 6.61 -20.70
CA LYS A 326 0.74 5.37 -21.11
C LYS A 326 2.16 5.66 -21.60
N ILE A 327 2.35 6.67 -22.45
CA ILE A 327 3.67 7.06 -22.96
C ILE A 327 4.57 7.52 -21.80
N ARG A 328 4.09 8.38 -20.90
CA ARG A 328 4.86 8.83 -19.72
C ARG A 328 5.21 7.67 -18.78
N LYS A 329 4.28 6.72 -18.58
CA LYS A 329 4.51 5.50 -17.81
C LYS A 329 5.62 4.65 -18.41
N TYR A 330 5.58 4.39 -19.73
CA TYR A 330 6.62 3.65 -20.43
C TYR A 330 7.97 4.38 -20.43
N MET A 331 8.00 5.68 -20.58
CA MET A 331 9.24 6.47 -20.48
C MET A 331 9.81 6.48 -19.06
N ARG A 332 8.97 6.49 -18.02
CA ARG A 332 9.40 6.39 -16.63
C ARG A 332 10.01 5.01 -16.37
N TYR A 333 9.35 3.94 -16.78
CA TYR A 333 9.87 2.57 -16.64
C TYR A 333 11.19 2.38 -17.38
N GLY A 334 11.35 2.93 -18.58
CA GLY A 334 12.60 2.90 -19.32
C GLY A 334 13.74 3.61 -18.59
N ARG A 335 13.51 4.82 -18.07
CA ARG A 335 14.51 5.56 -17.28
C ARG A 335 14.86 4.85 -15.97
N THR A 336 13.90 4.25 -15.33
CA THR A 336 14.07 3.48 -14.10
C THR A 336 14.89 2.22 -14.35
N PHE A 337 14.59 1.50 -15.44
CA PHE A 337 15.34 0.33 -15.87
C PHE A 337 16.81 0.65 -16.17
N ILE A 338 17.07 1.77 -16.86
CA ILE A 338 18.43 2.24 -17.16
C ILE A 338 19.18 2.58 -15.87
N LYS A 339 18.58 3.35 -14.95
CA LYS A 339 19.20 3.68 -13.65
C LYS A 339 19.52 2.41 -12.85
N TRP A 340 18.60 1.46 -12.82
CA TRP A 340 18.80 0.20 -12.10
C TRP A 340 19.98 -0.61 -12.67
N HIS A 341 20.09 -0.72 -14.01
CA HIS A 341 21.21 -1.38 -14.66
C HIS A 341 22.55 -0.68 -14.36
N PHE A 342 22.57 0.66 -14.39
CA PHE A 342 23.78 1.42 -14.05
C PHE A 342 24.19 1.22 -12.58
N ASN A 343 23.24 1.22 -11.64
CA ASN A 343 23.55 0.97 -10.24
C ASN A 343 24.01 -0.47 -9.99
N ALA A 344 23.42 -1.46 -10.67
CA ALA A 344 23.83 -2.85 -10.59
C ALA A 344 25.25 -3.08 -11.17
N ILE A 345 25.63 -2.33 -12.21
CA ILE A 345 26.97 -2.36 -12.80
C ILE A 345 27.97 -1.67 -11.88
N LYS A 346 27.63 -0.48 -11.35
CA LYS A 346 28.51 0.29 -10.45
C LYS A 346 28.84 -0.49 -9.18
N ASN A 347 27.84 -1.16 -8.60
CA ASN A 347 28.06 -2.00 -7.41
C ASN A 347 28.86 -3.29 -7.70
N LYS A 348 28.96 -3.72 -8.97
CA LYS A 348 29.86 -4.82 -9.38
C LYS A 348 31.32 -4.38 -9.45
N THR A 349 31.59 -3.15 -9.89
CA THR A 349 32.95 -2.61 -10.03
C THR A 349 33.54 -2.13 -8.71
N GLU A 350 32.74 -1.96 -7.66
CA GLU A 350 33.21 -1.61 -6.31
C GLU A 350 33.39 -2.84 -5.39
N SER A 351 33.05 -4.05 -5.85
CA SER A 351 33.19 -5.32 -5.10
C SER A 351 34.25 -6.28 -5.68
N ASP A 352 34.92 -5.90 -6.76
CA ASP A 352 36.14 -6.52 -7.31
C ASP A 352 37.35 -5.63 -6.96
#